data_7870e1e1188f0a2536986072872b78e9
#
_entry.id   7870e1e1188f0a2536986072872b78e9
#
_cell.length_a   1.000
_cell.length_b   1.000
_cell.length_c   1.000
_cell.angle_alpha   90.00
_cell.angle_beta   90.00
_cell.angle_gamma   90.00
#
_symmetry.space_group_name_H-M   'P 1'
#
loop_
_entity.id
_entity.type
_entity.pdbx_description
1 polymer ?
#
loop_
_entity_poly.entity_id
_entity_poly.type
_entity_poly.pdbx_seq_one_letter_code
_entity_poly.pdbx_strand_id
1 'polypeptide(L)'
;MKEETFNRIQSKFSKFKFSSMNYIDYKDICNYEVKVENDNIILIYGFNYEGKVNEYHWATNSVEYLIDRLKHKKEFLVTFIPHEWVSKLEEGGLIIRNAWHDYFNYSLNEIEPSDDFEFLTIEECEEASKVTMMCKNQSRGFTGQTSKWMKEWISNTEDSGSNSGTRNNGIIIERDISNEIIGLICVATYGHESKKGSILWIREVAVIPKFQNMGIGRKLILKALAYGKKYNAARAFLAADECNVSGIHLYTSIGFVPSEEKSQIDMIKRGN
;
A
#
# COMPACT_ATOMS: atom_id res chain seq x y z
N MET A 1 -2.31 16.17 16.26
CA MET A 1 -2.38 15.68 17.69
C MET A 1 -0.98 15.71 18.28
N LYS A 2 -0.84 15.90 19.62
CA LYS A 2 0.47 15.78 20.28
C LYS A 2 0.84 14.32 20.51
N GLU A 3 2.13 14.00 20.50
CA GLU A 3 2.62 12.63 20.68
C GLU A 3 2.20 12.02 22.02
N GLU A 4 2.22 12.82 23.10
CA GLU A 4 1.70 12.40 24.42
C GLU A 4 0.24 11.94 24.37
N THR A 5 -0.58 12.64 23.56
CA THR A 5 -1.99 12.27 23.36
C THR A 5 -2.10 10.96 22.60
N PHE A 6 -1.29 10.78 21.54
CA PHE A 6 -1.24 9.54 20.76
C PHE A 6 -0.86 8.34 21.65
N ASN A 7 0.23 8.47 22.43
CA ASN A 7 0.71 7.41 23.32
C ASN A 7 -0.32 7.04 24.39
N ARG A 8 -1.01 8.03 24.95
CA ARG A 8 -2.09 7.84 25.92
C ARG A 8 -3.29 7.11 25.30
N ILE A 9 -3.65 7.44 24.08
CA ILE A 9 -4.76 6.77 23.37
C ILE A 9 -4.34 5.36 22.97
N GLN A 10 -3.12 5.19 22.45
CA GLN A 10 -2.56 3.90 22.04
C GLN A 10 -2.59 2.88 23.20
N SER A 11 -2.30 3.31 24.42
CA SER A 11 -2.39 2.43 25.61
C SER A 11 -3.79 1.89 25.90
N LYS A 12 -4.84 2.48 25.28
CA LYS A 12 -6.24 2.08 25.43
C LYS A 12 -6.73 1.13 24.34
N PHE A 13 -5.99 0.98 23.22
CA PHE A 13 -6.46 0.15 22.08
C PHE A 13 -6.67 -1.30 22.46
N SER A 14 -5.87 -1.85 23.35
CA SER A 14 -6.01 -3.22 23.86
C SER A 14 -7.36 -3.50 24.58
N LYS A 15 -8.12 -2.46 24.95
CA LYS A 15 -9.46 -2.59 25.54
C LYS A 15 -10.53 -2.88 24.48
N PHE A 16 -10.22 -2.66 23.21
CA PHE A 16 -11.14 -2.83 22.09
C PHE A 16 -10.78 -4.08 21.29
N LYS A 17 -11.79 -4.83 20.89
CA LYS A 17 -11.63 -6.02 20.05
C LYS A 17 -11.14 -5.67 18.65
N PHE A 18 -11.56 -4.52 18.12
CA PHE A 18 -11.23 -4.07 16.77
C PHE A 18 -10.66 -2.66 16.80
N SER A 19 -9.61 -2.43 16.00
CA SER A 19 -8.97 -1.13 15.90
C SER A 19 -8.22 -0.99 14.58
N SER A 20 -8.42 0.11 13.87
CA SER A 20 -7.57 0.50 12.74
C SER A 20 -6.21 1.03 13.20
N MET A 21 -6.10 1.36 14.48
CA MET A 21 -4.93 2.05 15.07
C MET A 21 -3.72 1.13 15.27
N ASN A 22 -3.91 -0.20 15.18
CA ASN A 22 -2.82 -1.17 15.34
C ASN A 22 -1.77 -1.11 14.21
N TYR A 23 -2.11 -0.44 13.11
CA TYR A 23 -1.31 -0.39 11.89
C TYR A 23 -0.83 1.04 11.56
N ILE A 24 -0.90 1.97 12.52
CA ILE A 24 -0.67 3.40 12.31
C ILE A 24 0.34 3.91 13.32
N ASP A 25 1.37 4.59 12.82
CA ASP A 25 2.35 5.30 13.62
C ASP A 25 1.93 6.75 13.88
N TYR A 26 2.50 7.34 14.93
CA TYR A 26 2.26 8.75 15.28
C TYR A 26 2.52 9.70 14.10
N LYS A 27 3.59 9.46 13.33
CA LYS A 27 3.97 10.30 12.18
C LYS A 27 2.87 10.39 11.11
N ASP A 28 2.07 9.32 10.94
CA ASP A 28 1.04 9.23 9.91
C ASP A 28 -0.16 10.10 10.25
N ILE A 29 -0.43 10.28 11.54
CA ILE A 29 -1.61 10.99 12.05
C ILE A 29 -1.31 12.14 13.01
N CYS A 30 -0.07 12.64 13.03
CA CYS A 30 0.32 13.77 13.90
C CYS A 30 -0.54 15.03 13.69
N ASN A 31 -1.05 15.24 12.47
CA ASN A 31 -1.94 16.34 12.10
C ASN A 31 -3.44 16.05 12.33
N TYR A 32 -3.78 14.84 12.82
CA TYR A 32 -5.17 14.45 13.08
C TYR A 32 -5.60 14.88 14.49
N GLU A 33 -6.89 14.89 14.73
CA GLU A 33 -7.49 15.26 16.01
C GLU A 33 -8.38 14.15 16.58
N VAL A 34 -8.42 14.03 17.89
CA VAL A 34 -9.32 13.11 18.60
C VAL A 34 -10.72 13.70 18.59
N LYS A 35 -11.68 13.05 17.94
CA LYS A 35 -13.09 13.48 17.89
C LYS A 35 -13.92 12.88 19.01
N VAL A 36 -13.63 11.63 19.38
CA VAL A 36 -14.31 10.94 20.47
C VAL A 36 -13.30 10.07 21.20
N GLU A 37 -13.39 10.06 22.51
CA GLU A 37 -12.65 9.16 23.38
C GLU A 37 -13.51 8.81 24.58
N ASN A 38 -14.05 7.59 24.62
CA ASN A 38 -14.79 7.04 25.74
C ASN A 38 -14.65 5.52 25.79
N ASP A 39 -15.38 4.85 26.68
CA ASP A 39 -15.28 3.39 26.88
C ASP A 39 -15.87 2.56 25.72
N ASN A 40 -16.64 3.16 24.82
CA ASN A 40 -17.26 2.47 23.68
C ASN A 40 -16.53 2.65 22.37
N ILE A 41 -15.88 3.81 22.19
CA ILE A 41 -15.20 4.15 20.93
C ILE A 41 -14.10 5.20 21.14
N ILE A 42 -13.01 5.02 20.44
CA ILE A 42 -12.03 6.06 20.13
C ILE A 42 -12.18 6.39 18.65
N LEU A 43 -12.29 7.66 18.30
CA LEU A 43 -12.42 8.12 16.92
C LEU A 43 -11.46 9.29 16.70
N ILE A 44 -10.58 9.14 15.71
CA ILE A 44 -9.59 10.12 15.29
C ILE A 44 -9.92 10.53 13.88
N TYR A 45 -9.76 11.81 13.56
CA TYR A 45 -10.10 12.39 12.28
C TYR A 45 -8.99 13.28 11.77
N GLY A 46 -8.73 13.21 10.49
CA GLY A 46 -7.84 14.12 9.79
C GLY A 46 -8.01 14.10 8.29
N PHE A 47 -7.20 14.88 7.60
CA PHE A 47 -7.16 14.90 6.14
C PHE A 47 -5.94 14.09 5.67
N ASN A 48 -6.20 13.04 4.92
CA ASN A 48 -5.16 12.26 4.26
C ASN A 48 -4.74 12.99 2.96
N TYR A 49 -3.56 13.58 2.98
CA TYR A 49 -3.03 14.37 1.85
C TYR A 49 -2.67 13.51 0.64
N GLU A 50 -2.24 12.27 0.84
CA GLU A 50 -1.94 11.32 -0.25
C GLU A 50 -3.23 10.87 -0.94
N GLY A 51 -4.20 10.43 -0.17
CA GLY A 51 -5.52 10.01 -0.66
C GLY A 51 -6.47 11.16 -1.02
N LYS A 52 -6.12 12.41 -0.67
CA LYS A 52 -6.94 13.63 -0.83
C LYS A 52 -8.36 13.46 -0.30
N VAL A 53 -8.51 12.87 0.88
CA VAL A 53 -9.78 12.52 1.48
C VAL A 53 -9.75 12.74 2.99
N ASN A 54 -10.91 13.11 3.56
CA ASN A 54 -11.08 13.07 5.00
C ASN A 54 -11.04 11.62 5.50
N GLU A 55 -10.33 11.34 6.56
CA GLU A 55 -10.09 9.98 7.04
C GLU A 55 -10.40 9.86 8.52
N TYR A 56 -10.98 8.72 8.88
CA TYR A 56 -11.22 8.35 10.26
C TYR A 56 -10.46 7.08 10.62
N HIS A 57 -9.70 7.16 11.72
CA HIS A 57 -9.16 6.00 12.43
C HIS A 57 -9.97 5.77 13.69
N TRP A 58 -10.09 4.51 14.09
CA TRP A 58 -11.05 4.13 15.10
C TRP A 58 -10.58 2.91 15.92
N ALA A 59 -11.14 2.78 17.14
CA ALA A 59 -11.09 1.59 17.96
C ALA A 59 -12.44 1.41 18.67
N THR A 60 -13.07 0.26 18.55
CA THR A 60 -14.38 -0.03 19.16
C THR A 60 -14.67 -1.54 19.20
N ASN A 61 -15.64 -1.95 20.02
CA ASN A 61 -16.11 -3.34 20.09
C ASN A 61 -17.31 -3.62 19.18
N SER A 62 -17.92 -2.57 18.59
CA SER A 62 -19.16 -2.71 17.83
C SER A 62 -19.22 -1.72 16.68
N VAL A 63 -19.68 -2.20 15.52
CA VAL A 63 -19.89 -1.38 14.32
C VAL A 63 -20.96 -0.31 14.54
N GLU A 64 -21.93 -0.54 15.41
CA GLU A 64 -23.02 0.40 15.71
C GLU A 64 -22.49 1.72 16.25
N TYR A 65 -21.47 1.67 17.13
CA TYR A 65 -20.82 2.90 17.63
C TYR A 65 -20.12 3.68 16.51
N LEU A 66 -19.49 2.99 15.57
CA LEU A 66 -18.85 3.62 14.42
C LEU A 66 -19.91 4.25 13.49
N ILE A 67 -20.96 3.51 13.14
CA ILE A 67 -22.05 3.99 12.29
C ILE A 67 -22.72 5.23 12.91
N ASP A 68 -23.05 5.19 14.20
CA ASP A 68 -23.70 6.31 14.88
C ASP A 68 -22.89 7.60 14.79
N ARG A 69 -21.57 7.51 14.87
CA ARG A 69 -20.66 8.66 14.76
C ARG A 69 -20.48 9.17 13.33
N LEU A 70 -20.63 8.29 12.34
CA LEU A 70 -20.35 8.61 10.94
C LEU A 70 -21.61 8.86 10.09
N LYS A 71 -22.80 8.50 10.55
CA LYS A 71 -24.07 8.58 9.77
C LYS A 71 -24.37 9.94 9.13
N HIS A 72 -24.00 11.04 9.80
CA HIS A 72 -24.24 12.41 9.33
C HIS A 72 -23.04 13.01 8.58
N LYS A 73 -21.96 12.26 8.39
CA LYS A 73 -20.80 12.72 7.63
C LYS A 73 -21.00 12.45 6.14
N LYS A 74 -20.55 13.38 5.29
CA LYS A 74 -20.83 13.31 3.84
C LYS A 74 -19.77 12.55 3.07
N GLU A 75 -18.50 12.89 3.26
CA GLU A 75 -17.39 12.32 2.50
C GLU A 75 -16.25 11.99 3.44
N PHE A 76 -15.88 10.70 3.49
CA PHE A 76 -14.80 10.23 4.35
C PHE A 76 -14.38 8.81 4.00
N LEU A 77 -13.15 8.48 4.37
CA LEU A 77 -12.56 7.16 4.34
C LEU A 77 -12.52 6.58 5.77
N VAL A 78 -12.79 5.30 5.89
CA VAL A 78 -12.48 4.49 7.08
C VAL A 78 -11.67 3.29 6.65
N THR A 79 -10.57 3.03 7.37
CA THR A 79 -9.60 2.00 7.01
C THR A 79 -9.67 0.80 7.95
N PHE A 80 -9.13 -0.35 7.52
CA PHE A 80 -9.03 -1.57 8.31
C PHE A 80 -10.38 -2.08 8.84
N ILE A 81 -11.39 -2.12 7.99
CA ILE A 81 -12.73 -2.57 8.36
C ILE A 81 -12.77 -4.11 8.49
N PRO A 82 -13.25 -4.66 9.62
CA PRO A 82 -13.51 -6.09 9.75
C PRO A 82 -14.50 -6.59 8.69
N HIS A 83 -14.23 -7.76 8.10
CA HIS A 83 -15.08 -8.35 7.05
C HIS A 83 -16.54 -8.48 7.47
N GLU A 84 -16.78 -8.86 8.74
CA GLU A 84 -18.11 -9.01 9.31
C GLU A 84 -18.89 -7.69 9.45
N TRP A 85 -18.25 -6.53 9.27
CA TRP A 85 -18.88 -5.20 9.36
C TRP A 85 -19.24 -4.60 8.00
N VAL A 86 -18.71 -5.18 6.92
CA VAL A 86 -18.85 -4.61 5.57
C VAL A 86 -20.31 -4.39 5.20
N SER A 87 -21.16 -5.43 5.28
CA SER A 87 -22.58 -5.34 4.90
C SER A 87 -23.33 -4.25 5.68
N LYS A 88 -23.10 -4.12 6.98
CA LYS A 88 -23.73 -3.08 7.81
C LYS A 88 -23.27 -1.68 7.43
N LEU A 89 -22.02 -1.50 7.05
CA LEU A 89 -21.49 -0.23 6.61
C LEU A 89 -21.99 0.12 5.20
N GLU A 90 -22.19 -0.87 4.33
CA GLU A 90 -22.83 -0.69 3.02
C GLU A 90 -24.28 -0.24 3.15
N GLU A 91 -25.04 -0.79 4.10
CA GLU A 91 -26.39 -0.30 4.45
C GLU A 91 -26.36 1.16 4.91
N GLY A 92 -25.26 1.60 5.54
CA GLY A 92 -24.99 2.99 5.91
C GLY A 92 -24.55 3.90 4.76
N GLY A 93 -24.47 3.36 3.53
CA GLY A 93 -24.10 4.09 2.30
C GLY A 93 -22.59 4.22 2.09
N LEU A 94 -21.77 3.39 2.74
CA LEU A 94 -20.36 3.26 2.41
C LEU A 94 -20.19 2.26 1.27
N ILE A 95 -19.10 2.39 0.52
CA ILE A 95 -18.69 1.40 -0.50
C ILE A 95 -17.26 0.98 -0.25
N ILE A 96 -16.91 -0.24 -0.63
CA ILE A 96 -15.53 -0.70 -0.57
C ILE A 96 -14.68 0.14 -1.53
N ARG A 97 -13.66 0.82 -1.01
CA ARG A 97 -12.69 1.58 -1.78
C ARG A 97 -11.59 0.66 -2.32
N ASN A 98 -11.11 -0.24 -1.49
CA ASN A 98 -10.14 -1.27 -1.80
C ASN A 98 -10.25 -2.42 -0.79
N ALA A 99 -9.83 -3.60 -1.25
CA ALA A 99 -9.66 -4.79 -0.44
C ALA A 99 -8.31 -5.41 -0.81
N TRP A 100 -7.27 -5.04 -0.06
CA TRP A 100 -5.90 -5.47 -0.31
C TRP A 100 -5.65 -6.84 0.29
N HIS A 101 -5.21 -7.78 -0.54
CA HIS A 101 -4.75 -9.09 -0.11
C HIS A 101 -3.25 -9.21 -0.32
N ASP A 102 -2.57 -9.76 0.67
CA ASP A 102 -1.13 -9.95 0.67
C ASP A 102 -0.74 -11.22 -0.09
N TYR A 103 0.30 -11.12 -0.91
CA TYR A 103 0.88 -12.22 -1.67
C TYR A 103 2.37 -12.32 -1.38
N PHE A 104 2.84 -13.55 -1.18
CA PHE A 104 4.25 -13.83 -0.91
C PHE A 104 4.83 -14.80 -1.94
N ASN A 105 6.09 -14.58 -2.32
CA ASN A 105 6.89 -15.55 -3.05
C ASN A 105 8.06 -15.98 -2.17
N TYR A 106 8.14 -17.26 -1.89
CA TYR A 106 9.15 -17.87 -1.01
C TYR A 106 10.31 -18.52 -1.78
N SER A 107 10.26 -18.52 -3.13
CA SER A 107 11.21 -19.22 -3.98
C SER A 107 12.33 -18.32 -4.54
N LEU A 108 12.69 -17.22 -3.85
CA LEU A 108 13.75 -16.32 -4.31
C LEU A 108 15.10 -17.04 -4.52
N ASN A 109 15.38 -18.09 -3.76
CA ASN A 109 16.59 -18.87 -3.91
C ASN A 109 16.69 -19.61 -5.27
N GLU A 110 15.55 -19.89 -5.91
CA GLU A 110 15.43 -20.56 -7.20
C GLU A 110 15.56 -19.58 -8.39
N ILE A 111 15.51 -18.26 -8.11
CA ILE A 111 15.63 -17.24 -9.13
C ILE A 111 17.09 -17.14 -9.59
N GLU A 112 17.30 -17.08 -10.91
CA GLU A 112 18.64 -16.82 -11.46
C GLU A 112 19.09 -15.40 -11.10
N PRO A 113 20.34 -15.23 -10.63
CA PRO A 113 20.91 -13.91 -10.38
C PRO A 113 20.93 -13.08 -11.67
N SER A 114 20.64 -11.80 -11.57
CA SER A 114 20.77 -10.86 -12.67
C SER A 114 21.22 -9.51 -12.14
N ASP A 115 22.03 -8.81 -12.94
CA ASP A 115 22.40 -7.41 -12.76
C ASP A 115 21.82 -6.54 -13.89
N ASP A 116 21.01 -7.12 -14.77
CA ASP A 116 20.36 -6.43 -15.90
C ASP A 116 19.13 -5.63 -15.40
N PHE A 117 19.43 -4.56 -14.65
CA PHE A 117 18.44 -3.62 -14.15
C PHE A 117 18.69 -2.25 -14.76
N GLU A 118 17.71 -1.70 -15.45
CA GLU A 118 17.69 -0.29 -15.80
C GLU A 118 16.88 0.45 -14.73
N PHE A 119 17.55 1.33 -14.01
CA PHE A 119 16.93 2.10 -12.95
C PHE A 119 16.49 3.47 -13.43
N LEU A 120 15.33 3.90 -12.97
CA LEU A 120 14.83 5.25 -13.16
C LEU A 120 15.78 6.25 -12.50
N THR A 121 16.16 7.30 -13.24
CA THR A 121 16.90 8.44 -12.69
C THR A 121 15.94 9.51 -12.14
N ILE A 122 16.50 10.46 -11.38
CA ILE A 122 15.72 11.58 -10.81
C ILE A 122 15.13 12.47 -11.91
N GLU A 123 15.87 12.64 -13.01
CA GLU A 123 15.47 13.45 -14.17
C GLU A 123 14.27 12.86 -14.91
N GLU A 124 14.14 11.53 -14.90
CA GLU A 124 13.10 10.79 -15.61
C GLU A 124 11.81 10.60 -14.79
N CYS A 125 11.78 11.01 -13.53
CA CYS A 125 10.61 10.84 -12.65
C CYS A 125 9.33 11.47 -13.19
N GLU A 126 9.43 12.52 -14.00
CA GLU A 126 8.27 13.17 -14.66
C GLU A 126 7.65 12.24 -15.70
N GLU A 127 8.47 11.60 -16.53
CA GLU A 127 8.04 10.63 -17.54
C GLU A 127 7.45 9.39 -16.87
N ALA A 128 8.14 8.81 -15.89
CA ALA A 128 7.68 7.64 -15.16
C ALA A 128 6.35 7.88 -14.41
N SER A 129 6.13 9.08 -13.88
CA SER A 129 4.87 9.47 -13.28
C SER A 129 3.71 9.35 -14.27
N LYS A 130 3.89 9.76 -15.53
CA LYS A 130 2.87 9.64 -16.58
C LYS A 130 2.49 8.18 -16.83
N VAL A 131 3.46 7.25 -16.79
CA VAL A 131 3.20 5.80 -16.92
C VAL A 131 2.21 5.33 -15.86
N THR A 132 2.45 5.65 -14.59
CA THR A 132 1.54 5.24 -13.51
C THR A 132 0.18 5.94 -13.60
N MET A 133 0.15 7.21 -14.02
CA MET A 133 -1.10 7.96 -14.20
C MET A 133 -1.97 7.41 -15.35
N MET A 134 -1.36 6.87 -16.41
CA MET A 134 -2.09 6.16 -17.47
C MET A 134 -2.75 4.86 -16.97
N CYS A 135 -2.22 4.27 -15.88
CA CYS A 135 -2.77 3.08 -15.24
C CYS A 135 -3.81 3.39 -14.15
N LYS A 136 -4.04 4.68 -13.85
CA LYS A 136 -5.00 5.10 -12.83
C LYS A 136 -6.37 4.49 -13.07
N ASN A 137 -6.99 3.99 -11.99
CA ASN A 137 -8.30 3.34 -11.98
C ASN A 137 -8.40 2.00 -12.76
N GLN A 138 -7.31 1.43 -13.24
CA GLN A 138 -7.31 0.07 -13.81
C GLN A 138 -7.51 -1.00 -12.74
N SER A 139 -7.11 -0.69 -11.50
CA SER A 139 -7.41 -1.48 -10.32
C SER A 139 -8.00 -0.55 -9.25
N ARG A 140 -8.91 -1.08 -8.46
CA ARG A 140 -9.49 -0.37 -7.32
C ARG A 140 -8.37 0.02 -6.35
N GLY A 141 -8.37 1.27 -5.90
CA GLY A 141 -7.33 1.81 -5.03
C GLY A 141 -6.03 2.26 -5.72
N PHE A 142 -5.78 1.90 -6.99
CA PHE A 142 -4.60 2.37 -7.71
C PHE A 142 -4.81 3.79 -8.26
N THR A 143 -4.06 4.75 -7.73
CA THR A 143 -4.22 6.19 -8.05
C THR A 143 -3.09 6.76 -8.91
N GLY A 144 -2.06 5.97 -9.18
CA GLY A 144 -0.81 6.43 -9.80
C GLY A 144 0.08 7.18 -8.82
N GLN A 145 1.34 7.40 -9.21
CA GLN A 145 2.35 8.05 -8.36
C GLN A 145 2.83 9.36 -8.99
N THR A 146 3.09 10.36 -8.15
CA THR A 146 3.62 11.65 -8.60
C THR A 146 5.12 11.59 -8.83
N SER A 147 5.65 12.47 -9.68
CA SER A 147 7.09 12.67 -9.85
C SER A 147 7.80 12.99 -8.52
N LYS A 148 7.17 13.79 -7.65
CA LYS A 148 7.70 14.07 -6.31
C LYS A 148 7.86 12.81 -5.48
N TRP A 149 6.83 11.97 -5.43
CA TRP A 149 6.87 10.71 -4.70
C TRP A 149 7.97 9.78 -5.22
N MET A 150 8.13 9.68 -6.56
CA MET A 150 9.18 8.83 -7.16
C MET A 150 10.59 9.32 -6.80
N LYS A 151 10.81 10.64 -6.81
CA LYS A 151 12.06 11.25 -6.36
C LYS A 151 12.37 10.93 -4.90
N GLU A 152 11.38 11.06 -4.02
CA GLU A 152 11.49 10.71 -2.60
C GLU A 152 11.77 9.21 -2.43
N TRP A 153 11.10 8.34 -3.20
CA TRP A 153 11.32 6.90 -3.17
C TRP A 153 12.75 6.50 -3.53
N ILE A 154 13.29 7.04 -4.64
CA ILE A 154 14.65 6.76 -5.11
C ILE A 154 15.69 7.34 -4.14
N SER A 155 15.42 8.52 -3.58
CA SER A 155 16.34 9.21 -2.66
C SER A 155 16.33 8.64 -1.25
N ASN A 156 15.46 7.69 -0.95
CA ASN A 156 15.37 7.03 0.35
C ASN A 156 16.48 5.97 0.48
N THR A 157 17.70 6.43 0.71
CA THR A 157 18.88 5.60 0.98
C THR A 157 19.06 5.42 2.49
N GLU A 158 19.88 4.45 2.90
CA GLU A 158 20.22 4.23 4.32
C GLU A 158 20.76 5.50 5.01
N ASP A 159 21.44 6.37 4.26
CA ASP A 159 22.03 7.61 4.76
C ASP A 159 21.01 8.77 4.88
N SER A 160 19.81 8.64 4.33
CA SER A 160 18.83 9.74 4.30
C SER A 160 18.11 9.99 5.63
N GLY A 161 18.37 9.17 6.66
CA GLY A 161 17.72 9.32 7.96
C GLY A 161 16.20 9.12 7.95
N SER A 162 15.66 8.65 6.83
CA SER A 162 14.23 8.39 6.71
C SER A 162 13.87 7.14 7.51
N ASN A 163 12.98 7.31 8.49
CA ASN A 163 12.47 6.24 9.34
C ASN A 163 11.48 5.30 8.62
N SER A 164 11.58 5.15 7.30
CA SER A 164 10.67 4.30 6.53
C SER A 164 10.85 2.80 6.81
N GLY A 165 11.95 2.40 7.46
CA GLY A 165 12.31 0.99 7.68
C GLY A 165 12.66 0.23 6.39
N THR A 166 12.66 0.91 5.23
CA THR A 166 13.05 0.32 3.94
C THR A 166 14.49 0.65 3.59
N ARG A 167 15.12 -0.28 2.87
CA ARG A 167 16.47 -0.13 2.28
C ARG A 167 16.43 -0.54 0.81
N ASN A 168 17.49 -0.18 0.07
CA ASN A 168 17.62 -0.56 -1.33
C ASN A 168 16.39 -0.17 -2.15
N ASN A 169 15.92 1.05 -1.98
CA ASN A 169 14.81 1.56 -2.75
C ASN A 169 15.23 1.80 -4.20
N GLY A 170 14.41 1.36 -5.16
CA GLY A 170 14.67 1.56 -6.58
C GLY A 170 13.38 1.50 -7.39
N ILE A 171 13.46 2.03 -8.59
CA ILE A 171 12.42 1.90 -9.61
C ILE A 171 13.09 1.32 -10.86
N ILE A 172 12.75 0.07 -11.19
CA ILE A 172 13.23 -0.61 -12.40
C ILE A 172 12.27 -0.30 -13.52
N ILE A 173 12.79 0.04 -14.69
CA ILE A 173 12.00 0.46 -15.85
C ILE A 173 12.18 -0.48 -17.04
N GLU A 174 11.22 -0.44 -17.94
CA GLU A 174 11.28 -1.04 -19.29
C GLU A 174 10.95 0.03 -20.33
N ARG A 175 11.71 0.02 -21.44
CA ARG A 175 11.52 0.96 -22.54
C ARG A 175 11.08 0.25 -23.80
N ASP A 176 10.49 1.01 -24.70
CA ASP A 176 10.22 0.55 -26.07
C ASP A 176 11.43 0.88 -27.01
N ILE A 177 11.25 0.53 -28.28
CA ILE A 177 12.27 0.78 -29.33
C ILE A 177 12.55 2.26 -29.59
N SER A 178 11.67 3.15 -29.15
CA SER A 178 11.83 4.61 -29.22
C SER A 178 12.49 5.19 -27.97
N ASN A 179 12.94 4.33 -27.05
CA ASN A 179 13.53 4.68 -25.77
C ASN A 179 12.55 5.35 -24.77
N GLU A 180 11.24 5.24 -24.99
CA GLU A 180 10.22 5.73 -24.06
C GLU A 180 9.95 4.72 -22.93
N ILE A 181 9.72 5.18 -21.70
CA ILE A 181 9.37 4.33 -20.56
C ILE A 181 7.95 3.79 -20.78
N ILE A 182 7.83 2.45 -20.89
CA ILE A 182 6.55 1.78 -21.13
C ILE A 182 6.05 0.98 -19.94
N GLY A 183 6.90 0.76 -18.95
CA GLY A 183 6.56 0.07 -17.72
C GLY A 183 7.58 0.31 -16.63
N LEU A 184 7.15 0.16 -15.39
CA LEU A 184 8.01 0.31 -14.22
C LEU A 184 7.56 -0.57 -13.05
N ILE A 185 8.50 -0.82 -12.13
CA ILE A 185 8.25 -1.52 -10.88
C ILE A 185 9.05 -0.85 -9.75
N CYS A 186 8.36 -0.50 -8.67
CA CYS A 186 8.98 0.08 -7.48
C CYS A 186 9.33 -1.04 -6.49
N VAL A 187 10.58 -1.12 -6.09
CA VAL A 187 11.12 -2.15 -5.21
C VAL A 187 11.85 -1.55 -4.03
N ALA A 188 11.82 -2.24 -2.90
CA ALA A 188 12.62 -1.94 -1.71
C ALA A 188 12.81 -3.21 -0.89
N THR A 189 13.73 -3.20 0.08
CA THR A 189 13.83 -4.27 1.07
C THR A 189 13.52 -3.73 2.47
N TYR A 190 12.92 -4.55 3.32
CA TYR A 190 12.62 -4.19 4.71
C TYR A 190 12.71 -5.41 5.64
N GLY A 191 12.55 -5.20 6.95
CA GLY A 191 12.56 -6.27 7.94
C GLY A 191 13.94 -6.93 8.14
N HIS A 192 15.03 -6.19 7.92
CA HIS A 192 16.41 -6.69 8.01
C HIS A 192 16.77 -7.25 9.38
N GLU A 193 16.13 -6.75 10.44
CA GLU A 193 16.34 -7.22 11.82
C GLU A 193 15.51 -8.48 12.17
N SER A 194 14.68 -8.94 11.23
CA SER A 194 13.84 -10.11 11.43
C SER A 194 14.64 -11.39 11.38
N LYS A 195 14.43 -12.28 12.36
CA LYS A 195 14.98 -13.65 12.33
C LYS A 195 14.51 -14.47 11.10
N LYS A 196 13.42 -14.06 10.46
CA LYS A 196 12.90 -14.70 9.23
C LYS A 196 13.55 -14.15 7.95
N GLY A 197 14.54 -13.27 8.09
CA GLY A 197 15.21 -12.59 6.98
C GLY A 197 14.43 -11.39 6.45
N SER A 198 15.10 -10.59 5.63
CA SER A 198 14.52 -9.42 4.98
C SER A 198 13.50 -9.82 3.90
N ILE A 199 12.68 -8.87 3.52
CA ILE A 199 11.59 -9.02 2.55
C ILE A 199 11.84 -8.05 1.40
N LEU A 200 11.79 -8.56 0.16
CA LEU A 200 11.62 -7.70 -1.00
C LEU A 200 10.19 -7.19 -1.02
N TRP A 201 9.99 -5.90 -1.00
CA TRP A 201 8.70 -5.27 -1.20
C TRP A 201 8.54 -4.79 -2.64
N ILE A 202 7.56 -5.32 -3.34
CA ILE A 202 7.10 -4.82 -4.64
C ILE A 202 5.91 -3.91 -4.37
N ARG A 203 6.14 -2.59 -4.41
CA ARG A 203 5.12 -1.62 -4.01
C ARG A 203 4.20 -1.23 -5.16
N GLU A 204 4.75 -0.95 -6.34
CA GLU A 204 4.00 -0.52 -7.51
C GLU A 204 4.46 -1.30 -8.73
N VAL A 205 3.52 -1.69 -9.56
CA VAL A 205 3.78 -2.24 -10.91
C VAL A 205 2.86 -1.55 -11.89
N ALA A 206 3.41 -0.93 -12.91
CA ALA A 206 2.63 -0.25 -13.94
C ALA A 206 3.19 -0.55 -15.33
N VAL A 207 2.31 -0.85 -16.28
CA VAL A 207 2.62 -0.98 -17.71
C VAL A 207 1.60 -0.18 -18.49
N ILE A 208 2.05 0.72 -19.37
CA ILE A 208 1.17 1.54 -20.21
C ILE A 208 0.12 0.65 -20.91
N PRO A 209 -1.17 1.03 -20.94
CA PRO A 209 -2.26 0.18 -21.44
C PRO A 209 -1.99 -0.45 -22.82
N LYS A 210 -1.44 0.31 -23.77
CA LYS A 210 -1.14 -0.17 -25.13
C LYS A 210 -0.07 -1.27 -25.17
N PHE A 211 0.73 -1.44 -24.11
CA PHE A 211 1.80 -2.44 -24.01
C PHE A 211 1.47 -3.57 -23.02
N GLN A 212 0.27 -3.58 -22.45
CA GLN A 212 -0.18 -4.68 -21.59
C GLN A 212 -0.40 -5.96 -22.41
N ASN A 213 -0.40 -7.11 -21.72
CA ASN A 213 -0.50 -8.45 -22.34
C ASN A 213 0.64 -8.82 -23.30
N MET A 214 1.73 -8.04 -23.34
CA MET A 214 2.93 -8.30 -24.14
C MET A 214 4.09 -8.88 -23.31
N GLY A 215 3.82 -9.36 -22.09
CA GLY A 215 4.82 -9.96 -21.21
C GLY A 215 5.65 -8.98 -20.38
N ILE A 216 5.48 -7.65 -20.55
CA ILE A 216 6.29 -6.63 -19.88
C ILE A 216 6.10 -6.66 -18.35
N GLY A 217 4.87 -6.81 -17.87
CA GLY A 217 4.61 -6.96 -16.43
C GLY A 217 5.31 -8.19 -15.84
N ARG A 218 5.32 -9.32 -16.56
CA ARG A 218 6.05 -10.53 -16.16
C ARG A 218 7.56 -10.29 -16.09
N LYS A 219 8.12 -9.62 -17.09
CA LYS A 219 9.55 -9.25 -17.13
C LYS A 219 9.94 -8.36 -15.95
N LEU A 220 9.13 -7.35 -15.63
CA LEU A 220 9.35 -6.46 -14.48
C LEU A 220 9.31 -7.22 -13.15
N ILE A 221 8.33 -8.11 -12.93
CA ILE A 221 8.26 -8.92 -11.70
C ILE A 221 9.48 -9.85 -11.58
N LEU A 222 9.91 -10.51 -12.66
CA LEU A 222 11.10 -11.36 -12.63
C LEU A 222 12.36 -10.57 -12.33
N LYS A 223 12.52 -9.37 -12.89
CA LYS A 223 13.61 -8.44 -12.53
C LYS A 223 13.54 -8.06 -11.05
N ALA A 224 12.36 -7.74 -10.51
CA ALA A 224 12.21 -7.46 -9.09
C ALA A 224 12.62 -8.64 -8.21
N LEU A 225 12.23 -9.87 -8.55
CA LEU A 225 12.64 -11.07 -7.80
C LEU A 225 14.17 -11.26 -7.84
N ALA A 226 14.81 -11.09 -9.01
CA ALA A 226 16.27 -11.10 -9.12
C ALA A 226 16.94 -10.00 -8.28
N TYR A 227 16.33 -8.81 -8.26
CA TYR A 227 16.75 -7.71 -7.37
C TYR A 227 16.68 -8.10 -5.89
N GLY A 228 15.57 -8.68 -5.45
CA GLY A 228 15.42 -9.20 -4.09
C GLY A 228 16.50 -10.21 -3.72
N LYS A 229 16.78 -11.15 -4.63
CA LYS A 229 17.88 -12.13 -4.45
C LYS A 229 19.23 -11.44 -4.32
N LYS A 230 19.53 -10.45 -5.17
CA LYS A 230 20.80 -9.67 -5.11
C LYS A 230 21.02 -9.05 -3.72
N TYR A 231 19.93 -8.58 -3.07
CA TYR A 231 19.98 -7.99 -1.73
C TYR A 231 19.64 -8.98 -0.60
N ASN A 232 19.75 -10.29 -0.87
CA ASN A 232 19.56 -11.36 0.10
C ASN A 232 18.18 -11.32 0.81
N ALA A 233 17.15 -10.91 0.12
CA ALA A 233 15.80 -11.03 0.64
C ALA A 233 15.40 -12.51 0.75
N ALA A 234 14.81 -12.90 1.88
CA ALA A 234 14.38 -14.28 2.11
C ALA A 234 13.09 -14.62 1.35
N ARG A 235 12.27 -13.64 1.06
CA ARG A 235 11.01 -13.76 0.31
C ARG A 235 10.63 -12.43 -0.30
N ALA A 236 9.72 -12.47 -1.29
CA ALA A 236 9.09 -11.28 -1.85
C ALA A 236 7.66 -11.11 -1.34
N PHE A 237 7.21 -9.87 -1.28
CA PHE A 237 5.88 -9.45 -0.86
C PHE A 237 5.32 -8.41 -1.82
N LEU A 238 4.04 -8.52 -2.11
CA LEU A 238 3.21 -7.48 -2.72
C LEU A 238 1.77 -7.58 -2.17
N ALA A 239 1.04 -6.48 -2.24
CA ALA A 239 -0.40 -6.46 -2.00
C ALA A 239 -1.15 -6.18 -3.31
N ALA A 240 -2.28 -6.84 -3.52
CA ALA A 240 -3.14 -6.63 -4.67
C ALA A 240 -4.60 -6.48 -4.22
N ASP A 241 -5.33 -5.56 -4.84
CA ASP A 241 -6.77 -5.49 -4.64
C ASP A 241 -7.47 -6.72 -5.24
N GLU A 242 -8.46 -7.27 -4.54
CA GLU A 242 -9.21 -8.47 -4.96
C GLU A 242 -9.81 -8.36 -6.37
N CYS A 243 -10.12 -7.15 -6.83
CA CYS A 243 -10.65 -6.89 -8.17
C CYS A 243 -9.55 -6.82 -9.25
N ASN A 244 -8.27 -6.85 -8.89
CA ASN A 244 -7.16 -6.86 -9.84
C ASN A 244 -6.89 -8.26 -10.41
N VAL A 245 -7.88 -8.84 -11.09
CA VAL A 245 -7.83 -10.23 -11.58
C VAL A 245 -6.60 -10.49 -12.47
N SER A 246 -6.27 -9.57 -13.38
CA SER A 246 -5.12 -9.69 -14.27
C SER A 246 -3.78 -9.65 -13.53
N GLY A 247 -3.65 -8.76 -12.56
CA GLY A 247 -2.46 -8.68 -11.71
C GLY A 247 -2.31 -9.95 -10.85
N ILE A 248 -3.38 -10.38 -10.21
CA ILE A 248 -3.40 -11.61 -9.39
C ILE A 248 -3.01 -12.83 -10.22
N HIS A 249 -3.58 -12.98 -11.44
CA HIS A 249 -3.20 -14.06 -12.34
C HIS A 249 -1.72 -14.01 -12.72
N LEU A 250 -1.19 -12.82 -13.02
CA LEU A 250 0.23 -12.64 -13.30
C LEU A 250 1.08 -13.08 -12.10
N TYR A 251 0.79 -12.57 -10.90
CA TYR A 251 1.58 -12.85 -9.69
C TYR A 251 1.55 -14.33 -9.32
N THR A 252 0.38 -14.96 -9.33
CA THR A 252 0.25 -16.39 -9.04
C THR A 252 0.96 -17.26 -10.08
N SER A 253 0.97 -16.87 -11.37
CA SER A 253 1.69 -17.58 -12.44
C SER A 253 3.23 -17.51 -12.30
N ILE A 254 3.74 -16.63 -11.43
CA ILE A 254 5.18 -16.46 -11.12
C ILE A 254 5.52 -17.08 -9.74
N GLY A 255 4.55 -17.70 -9.07
CA GLY A 255 4.76 -18.38 -7.80
C GLY A 255 4.48 -17.54 -6.55
N PHE A 256 3.80 -16.40 -6.69
CA PHE A 256 3.24 -15.74 -5.52
C PHE A 256 2.02 -16.51 -5.03
N VAL A 257 1.91 -16.68 -3.73
CA VAL A 257 0.79 -17.32 -3.05
C VAL A 257 0.10 -16.33 -2.11
N PRO A 258 -1.23 -16.33 -2.04
CA PRO A 258 -1.94 -15.47 -1.10
C PRO A 258 -1.59 -15.84 0.34
N SER A 259 -1.59 -14.85 1.23
CA SER A 259 -1.46 -15.07 2.66
C SER A 259 -2.74 -15.75 3.20
N GLU A 260 -2.63 -16.37 4.38
CA GLU A 260 -3.80 -16.93 5.08
C GLU A 260 -4.63 -15.83 5.76
N GLU A 261 -4.09 -14.62 5.88
CA GLU A 261 -4.78 -13.49 6.48
C GLU A 261 -5.86 -12.96 5.54
N LYS A 262 -6.93 -12.45 6.13
CA LYS A 262 -8.00 -11.79 5.36
C LYS A 262 -7.50 -10.49 4.77
N SER A 263 -8.08 -10.11 3.62
CA SER A 263 -7.79 -8.83 2.98
C SER A 263 -8.07 -7.64 3.91
N GLN A 264 -7.22 -6.62 3.83
CA GLN A 264 -7.48 -5.33 4.44
C GLN A 264 -8.54 -4.59 3.64
N ILE A 265 -9.64 -4.25 4.27
CA ILE A 265 -10.75 -3.53 3.64
C ILE A 265 -10.75 -2.08 4.10
N ASP A 266 -10.75 -1.17 3.13
CA ASP A 266 -11.00 0.25 3.36
C ASP A 266 -12.31 0.64 2.70
N MET A 267 -13.14 1.41 3.40
CA MET A 267 -14.46 1.82 2.91
C MET A 267 -14.57 3.35 2.84
N ILE A 268 -15.27 3.83 1.82
CA ILE A 268 -15.46 5.26 1.60
C ILE A 268 -16.96 5.59 1.51
N LYS A 269 -17.35 6.69 2.13
CA LYS A 269 -18.60 7.37 1.84
C LYS A 269 -18.33 8.52 0.89
N ARG A 270 -19.05 8.58 -0.23
CA ARG A 270 -18.93 9.70 -1.19
C ARG A 270 -20.03 10.73 -0.88
N GLY A 271 -19.69 12.02 -0.97
CA GLY A 271 -20.67 13.09 -0.94
C GLY A 271 -21.61 12.99 -2.15
N ASN A 272 -22.89 13.18 -1.93
CA ASN A 272 -23.87 13.38 -3.01
C ASN A 272 -23.68 14.74 -3.64
#